data_cecea5d1a59d61d9eb6af7535effb858
#
_entry.id   cecea5d1a59d61d9eb6af7535effb858
#
_cell.length_a   1.000
_cell.length_b   1.000
_cell.length_c   1.000
_cell.angle_alpha   90.00
_cell.angle_beta   90.00
_cell.angle_gamma   90.00
#
_symmetry.space_group_name_H-M   'P 1'
#
loop_
_entity.id
_entity.type
_entity.pdbx_description
1 polymer ?
#
loop_
_entity_poly.entity_id
_entity_poly.type
_entity_poly.pdbx_seq_one_letter_code
_entity_poly.pdbx_strand_id
1 'polypeptide(L)'
;MKILVWTWASCPLENPDDWIKQMHECGVAGAKIDFFERNDQIAMRWGREFAERLAQYRMVAIFHGCPVPVGLNRTYPNVMNYEAVRGAECNFWEKTITPEYHTRFPFIRSLAGPEDYTPGGMRNVTPEEFQPRDRDSIPPMNMGTRSHVLSMYVIFDHWIGYLCDAPSEYNKY
;
A
#
# COMPACT_ATOMS: atom_id res chain seq x y z
N MET A 1 -19.00 1.70 -8.48
CA MET A 1 -17.78 1.98 -7.67
C MET A 1 -17.66 0.87 -6.65
N LYS A 2 -16.43 0.38 -6.41
CA LYS A 2 -16.13 -0.63 -5.37
C LYS A 2 -15.45 0.06 -4.20
N ILE A 3 -15.75 -0.34 -2.97
CA ILE A 3 -15.20 0.24 -1.76
C ILE A 3 -14.24 -0.77 -1.13
N LEU A 4 -13.05 -0.32 -0.79
CA LEU A 4 -12.11 -1.03 0.08
C LEU A 4 -12.08 -0.30 1.42
N VAL A 5 -12.05 -1.06 2.51
CA VAL A 5 -11.90 -0.51 3.86
C VAL A 5 -10.47 -0.66 4.34
N TRP A 6 -9.99 0.33 5.08
CA TRP A 6 -8.74 0.22 5.83
C TRP A 6 -9.05 -0.24 7.25
N THR A 7 -8.24 -1.13 7.79
CA THR A 7 -8.39 -1.63 9.16
C THR A 7 -7.04 -2.01 9.77
N TRP A 8 -6.95 -1.90 11.08
CA TRP A 8 -5.86 -2.51 11.86
C TRP A 8 -5.97 -4.02 11.80
N ALA A 9 -4.84 -4.72 11.70
CA ALA A 9 -4.82 -6.17 11.68
C ALA A 9 -5.48 -6.80 12.93
N SER A 10 -5.39 -6.13 14.08
CA SER A 10 -6.04 -6.58 15.32
C SER A 10 -7.56 -6.64 15.25
N CYS A 11 -8.21 -5.76 14.47
CA CYS A 11 -9.68 -5.71 14.39
C CYS A 11 -10.31 -7.02 13.87
N PRO A 12 -9.89 -7.56 12.70
CA PRO A 12 -10.43 -8.82 12.21
C PRO A 12 -9.83 -10.06 12.90
N LEU A 13 -8.76 -9.92 13.70
CA LEU A 13 -8.11 -11.07 14.35
C LEU A 13 -8.98 -11.73 15.44
N GLU A 14 -9.81 -10.95 16.14
CA GLU A 14 -10.65 -11.48 17.21
C GLU A 14 -11.75 -12.41 16.67
N ASN A 15 -12.37 -12.05 15.57
CA ASN A 15 -13.40 -12.84 14.90
C ASN A 15 -13.40 -12.59 13.39
N PRO A 16 -12.49 -13.21 12.63
CA PRO A 16 -12.30 -12.91 11.21
C PRO A 16 -13.53 -13.29 10.35
N ASP A 17 -14.25 -14.32 10.70
CA ASP A 17 -15.39 -14.79 9.90
C ASP A 17 -16.57 -13.83 10.01
N ASP A 18 -16.90 -13.38 11.21
CA ASP A 18 -17.97 -12.40 11.42
C ASP A 18 -17.60 -11.04 10.84
N TRP A 19 -16.34 -10.61 11.01
CA TRP A 19 -15.88 -9.36 10.42
C TRP A 19 -15.99 -9.36 8.89
N ILE A 20 -15.51 -10.42 8.24
CA ILE A 20 -15.56 -10.54 6.76
C ILE A 20 -17.01 -10.59 6.28
N LYS A 21 -17.86 -11.37 6.94
CA LYS A 21 -19.29 -11.46 6.62
C LYS A 21 -19.97 -10.10 6.70
N GLN A 22 -19.76 -9.36 7.79
CA GLN A 22 -20.32 -8.03 7.97
C GLN A 22 -19.86 -7.06 6.87
N MET A 23 -18.57 -7.05 6.56
CA MET A 23 -18.03 -6.19 5.49
C MET A 23 -18.64 -6.56 4.13
N HIS A 24 -18.78 -7.85 3.85
CA HIS A 24 -19.41 -8.33 2.62
C HIS A 24 -20.89 -7.88 2.53
N GLU A 25 -21.65 -8.04 3.61
CA GLU A 25 -23.07 -7.60 3.68
C GLU A 25 -23.22 -6.08 3.49
N CYS A 26 -22.22 -5.29 3.89
CA CYS A 26 -22.14 -3.86 3.61
C CYS A 26 -21.71 -3.52 2.17
N GLY A 27 -21.44 -4.52 1.32
CA GLY A 27 -21.03 -4.31 -0.07
C GLY A 27 -19.54 -3.93 -0.24
N VAL A 28 -18.71 -4.14 0.79
CA VAL A 28 -17.27 -3.93 0.73
C VAL A 28 -16.62 -4.96 -0.18
N ALA A 29 -15.72 -4.51 -1.06
CA ALA A 29 -15.05 -5.36 -2.05
C ALA A 29 -13.69 -5.90 -1.59
N GLY A 30 -13.18 -5.41 -0.48
CA GLY A 30 -11.89 -5.83 0.05
C GLY A 30 -11.39 -4.95 1.18
N ALA A 31 -10.21 -5.29 1.70
CA ALA A 31 -9.62 -4.58 2.82
C ALA A 31 -8.13 -4.31 2.62
N LYS A 32 -7.69 -3.13 3.05
CA LYS A 32 -6.30 -2.83 3.35
C LYS A 32 -6.08 -3.07 4.84
N ILE A 33 -5.31 -4.11 5.13
CA ILE A 33 -5.07 -4.59 6.50
C ILE A 33 -3.67 -4.16 6.89
N ASP A 34 -3.59 -3.36 7.94
CA ASP A 34 -2.40 -2.65 8.35
C ASP A 34 -1.95 -3.02 9.77
N PHE A 35 -0.68 -2.72 10.09
CA PHE A 35 -0.10 -2.91 11.43
C PHE A 35 -0.17 -4.35 11.94
N PHE A 36 0.51 -5.25 11.25
CA PHE A 36 0.66 -6.64 11.73
C PHE A 36 1.48 -6.73 13.02
N GLU A 37 2.30 -5.72 13.32
CA GLU A 37 3.13 -5.58 14.53
C GLU A 37 4.08 -6.76 14.78
N ARG A 38 4.24 -7.64 13.81
CA ARG A 38 5.11 -8.81 13.90
C ARG A 38 5.50 -9.34 12.53
N ASN A 39 6.66 -9.99 12.49
CA ASN A 39 7.22 -10.58 11.26
C ASN A 39 7.68 -12.02 11.53
N ASP A 40 6.74 -12.88 11.91
CA ASP A 40 6.98 -14.26 12.28
C ASP A 40 5.97 -15.22 11.65
N GLN A 41 6.09 -16.50 11.97
CA GLN A 41 5.21 -17.55 11.44
C GLN A 41 3.72 -17.33 11.79
N ILE A 42 3.43 -16.65 12.89
CA ILE A 42 2.04 -16.37 13.29
C ILE A 42 1.43 -15.35 12.32
N ALA A 43 2.13 -14.25 12.04
CA ALA A 43 1.69 -13.25 11.07
C ALA A 43 1.54 -13.86 9.67
N MET A 44 2.49 -14.70 9.25
CA MET A 44 2.44 -15.38 7.96
C MET A 44 1.24 -16.33 7.85
N ARG A 45 0.97 -17.11 8.88
CA ARG A 45 -0.19 -18.02 8.92
C ARG A 45 -1.49 -17.24 8.90
N TRP A 46 -1.59 -16.22 9.72
CA TRP A 46 -2.79 -15.38 9.79
C TRP A 46 -3.08 -14.70 8.45
N GLY A 47 -2.07 -14.10 7.80
CA GLY A 47 -2.24 -13.48 6.49
C GLY A 47 -2.76 -14.46 5.44
N ARG A 48 -2.25 -15.71 5.44
CA ARG A 48 -2.71 -16.77 4.55
C ARG A 48 -4.17 -17.15 4.83
N GLU A 49 -4.50 -17.42 6.08
CA GLU A 49 -5.85 -17.82 6.48
C GLU A 49 -6.87 -16.71 6.21
N PHE A 50 -6.47 -15.46 6.40
CA PHE A 50 -7.32 -14.32 6.12
C PHE A 50 -7.56 -14.13 4.62
N ALA A 51 -6.50 -14.29 3.80
CA ALA A 51 -6.62 -14.25 2.34
C ALA A 51 -7.57 -15.33 1.82
N GLU A 52 -7.47 -16.55 2.35
CA GLU A 52 -8.34 -17.67 2.01
C GLU A 52 -9.81 -17.38 2.33
N ARG A 53 -10.09 -16.84 3.52
CA ARG A 53 -11.45 -16.47 3.93
C ARG A 53 -12.02 -15.34 3.05
N LEU A 54 -11.26 -14.30 2.80
CA LEU A 54 -11.67 -13.21 1.90
C LEU A 54 -12.01 -13.72 0.49
N ALA A 55 -11.24 -14.69 -0.01
CA ALA A 55 -11.48 -15.28 -1.32
C ALA A 55 -12.86 -15.96 -1.43
N GLN A 56 -13.37 -16.59 -0.36
CA GLN A 56 -14.70 -17.19 -0.32
C GLN A 56 -15.81 -16.18 -0.56
N TYR A 57 -15.59 -14.92 -0.17
CA TYR A 57 -16.50 -13.81 -0.37
C TYR A 57 -16.17 -12.97 -1.63
N ARG A 58 -15.19 -13.40 -2.44
CA ARG A 58 -14.69 -12.66 -3.60
C ARG A 58 -14.19 -11.25 -3.23
N MET A 59 -13.60 -11.13 -2.07
CA MET A 59 -13.02 -9.89 -1.55
C MET A 59 -11.51 -9.92 -1.73
N VAL A 60 -10.92 -8.74 -1.99
CA VAL A 60 -9.47 -8.58 -2.14
C VAL A 60 -8.80 -8.14 -0.84
N ALA A 61 -7.51 -8.43 -0.72
CA ALA A 61 -6.67 -7.99 0.39
C ALA A 61 -5.49 -7.16 -0.12
N ILE A 62 -5.14 -6.13 0.64
CA ILE A 62 -3.87 -5.41 0.54
C ILE A 62 -3.26 -5.47 1.94
N PHE A 63 -2.02 -5.93 2.04
CA PHE A 63 -1.31 -6.03 3.32
C PHE A 63 -0.34 -4.87 3.48
N HIS A 64 -0.45 -4.16 4.61
CA HIS A 64 0.37 -3.01 4.96
C HIS A 64 0.95 -3.21 6.37
N GLY A 65 2.06 -2.55 6.72
CA GLY A 65 2.75 -2.84 7.97
C GLY A 65 2.97 -4.34 8.19
N CYS A 66 3.36 -5.06 7.14
CA CYS A 66 3.26 -6.51 7.04
C CYS A 66 4.61 -7.17 6.75
N PRO A 67 4.74 -8.49 6.97
CA PRO A 67 5.89 -9.26 6.50
C PRO A 67 6.16 -9.12 5.00
N VAL A 68 7.41 -9.31 4.59
CA VAL A 68 7.79 -9.36 3.17
C VAL A 68 7.00 -10.46 2.47
N PRO A 69 6.46 -10.22 1.26
CA PRO A 69 5.72 -11.23 0.51
C PRO A 69 6.59 -12.44 0.16
N VAL A 70 6.00 -13.62 0.27
CA VAL A 70 6.64 -14.90 0.00
C VAL A 70 5.87 -15.71 -1.05
N GLY A 71 5.20 -15.02 -1.97
CA GLY A 71 4.46 -15.66 -3.06
C GLY A 71 3.01 -16.04 -2.71
N LEU A 72 2.46 -15.56 -1.60
CA LEU A 72 1.07 -15.83 -1.20
C LEU A 72 0.06 -15.42 -2.29
N ASN A 73 0.31 -14.33 -2.98
CA ASN A 73 -0.50 -13.84 -4.10
C ASN A 73 -0.56 -14.80 -5.29
N ARG A 74 0.36 -15.76 -5.40
CA ARG A 74 0.31 -16.81 -6.42
C ARG A 74 -0.66 -17.93 -6.05
N THR A 75 -0.84 -18.17 -4.75
CA THR A 75 -1.81 -19.14 -4.24
C THR A 75 -3.18 -18.49 -4.07
N TYR A 76 -3.22 -17.27 -3.59
CA TYR A 76 -4.42 -16.47 -3.36
C TYR A 76 -4.36 -15.19 -4.20
N PRO A 77 -4.84 -15.21 -5.47
CA PRO A 77 -4.78 -14.05 -6.37
C PRO A 77 -5.60 -12.84 -5.91
N ASN A 78 -6.45 -13.01 -4.90
CA ASN A 78 -7.15 -11.91 -4.25
C ASN A 78 -6.25 -11.08 -3.32
N VAL A 79 -5.03 -11.51 -3.05
CA VAL A 79 -4.01 -10.68 -2.39
C VAL A 79 -3.35 -9.81 -3.45
N MET A 80 -3.68 -8.52 -3.45
CA MET A 80 -3.31 -7.59 -4.51
C MET A 80 -1.90 -7.02 -4.31
N ASN A 81 -1.66 -6.39 -3.18
CA ASN A 81 -0.39 -5.73 -2.91
C ASN A 81 0.09 -6.01 -1.48
N TYR A 82 1.39 -5.82 -1.29
CA TYR A 82 2.03 -5.79 0.03
C TYR A 82 2.84 -4.50 0.15
N GLU A 83 2.82 -3.85 1.30
CA GLU A 83 3.75 -2.76 1.53
C GLU A 83 5.20 -3.27 1.51
N ALA A 84 5.70 -3.75 2.62
CA ALA A 84 7.08 -4.23 2.81
C ALA A 84 8.12 -3.45 1.99
N VAL A 85 7.93 -2.14 1.87
CA VAL A 85 8.73 -1.17 1.14
C VAL A 85 8.62 0.20 1.83
N ARG A 86 9.65 1.02 1.71
CA ARG A 86 9.54 2.42 2.12
C ARG A 86 8.78 3.19 1.03
N GLY A 87 7.48 3.28 1.19
CA GLY A 87 6.59 3.93 0.24
C GLY A 87 6.62 5.46 0.31
N ALA A 88 5.86 6.11 -0.56
CA ALA A 88 5.81 7.57 -0.63
C ALA A 88 5.32 8.24 0.66
N GLU A 89 4.61 7.53 1.52
CA GLU A 89 4.21 8.03 2.84
C GLU A 89 5.40 8.41 3.72
N CYS A 90 6.56 7.77 3.53
CA CYS A 90 7.77 8.08 4.28
C CYS A 90 8.27 9.52 4.04
N ASN A 91 7.83 10.18 2.98
CA ASN A 91 8.08 11.61 2.75
C ASN A 91 7.53 12.53 3.87
N PHE A 92 6.62 12.04 4.71
CA PHE A 92 6.19 12.77 5.90
C PHE A 92 7.29 12.89 6.95
N TRP A 93 8.19 11.92 7.03
CA TRP A 93 9.12 11.79 8.17
C TRP A 93 10.59 11.90 7.78
N GLU A 94 10.93 11.67 6.51
CA GLU A 94 12.32 11.50 6.12
C GLU A 94 12.64 12.00 4.71
N LYS A 95 13.94 12.10 4.41
CA LYS A 95 14.47 12.57 3.12
C LYS A 95 15.05 11.42 2.27
N THR A 96 14.76 10.17 2.59
CA THR A 96 15.40 9.02 1.95
C THR A 96 14.68 8.53 0.70
N ILE A 97 13.46 8.99 0.48
CA ILE A 97 12.66 8.64 -0.69
C ILE A 97 13.03 9.55 -1.86
N THR A 98 14.13 9.22 -2.50
CA THR A 98 14.72 10.01 -3.60
C THR A 98 14.41 9.40 -4.97
N PRO A 99 14.53 10.16 -6.07
CA PRO A 99 14.45 9.59 -7.42
C PRO A 99 15.43 8.43 -7.64
N GLU A 100 16.61 8.49 -7.03
CA GLU A 100 17.59 7.41 -7.10
C GLU A 100 17.11 6.14 -6.38
N TYR A 101 16.47 6.27 -5.21
CA TYR A 101 15.83 5.15 -4.53
C TYR A 101 14.79 4.48 -5.44
N HIS A 102 13.97 5.25 -6.14
CA HIS A 102 12.95 4.72 -7.06
C HIS A 102 13.52 3.94 -8.25
N THR A 103 14.74 4.20 -8.64
CA THR A 103 15.40 3.44 -9.72
C THR A 103 16.05 2.15 -9.23
N ARG A 104 16.21 1.97 -7.93
CA ARG A 104 16.91 0.82 -7.34
C ARG A 104 15.96 -0.21 -6.72
N PHE A 105 15.00 0.25 -5.93
CA PHE A 105 14.21 -0.67 -5.12
C PHE A 105 13.36 -1.66 -5.96
N PRO A 106 12.82 -1.32 -7.16
CA PRO A 106 12.06 -2.29 -7.93
C PRO A 106 12.84 -3.55 -8.28
N PHE A 107 14.14 -3.42 -8.55
CA PHE A 107 15.03 -4.56 -8.85
C PHE A 107 15.31 -5.45 -7.63
N ILE A 108 14.92 -5.03 -6.45
CA ILE A 108 15.09 -5.78 -5.21
C ILE A 108 13.71 -6.22 -4.68
N ARG A 109 12.83 -5.25 -4.45
CA ARG A 109 11.55 -5.49 -3.77
C ARG A 109 10.50 -6.14 -4.67
N SER A 110 10.39 -5.71 -5.93
CA SER A 110 9.37 -6.25 -6.85
C SER A 110 9.64 -7.69 -7.25
N LEU A 111 10.86 -8.21 -7.02
CA LEU A 111 11.15 -9.64 -7.18
C LEU A 111 10.33 -10.53 -6.23
N ALA A 112 9.93 -9.99 -5.09
CA ALA A 112 9.12 -10.72 -4.10
C ALA A 112 7.61 -10.67 -4.41
N GLY A 113 7.17 -9.79 -5.31
CA GLY A 113 5.77 -9.61 -5.71
C GLY A 113 5.31 -8.17 -5.63
N PRO A 114 4.03 -7.91 -5.92
CA PRO A 114 3.49 -6.57 -6.05
C PRO A 114 3.63 -5.74 -4.76
N GLU A 115 3.91 -4.46 -4.96
CA GLU A 115 4.12 -3.51 -3.86
C GLU A 115 2.96 -2.53 -3.66
N ASP A 116 2.77 -2.08 -2.43
CA ASP A 116 1.88 -0.98 -2.05
C ASP A 116 2.70 0.28 -1.76
N TYR A 117 3.30 0.84 -2.81
CA TYR A 117 4.18 2.01 -2.71
C TYR A 117 3.41 3.32 -2.51
N THR A 118 2.18 3.42 -2.97
CA THR A 118 1.35 4.62 -2.92
C THR A 118 1.96 5.86 -3.63
N PRO A 119 2.28 5.79 -4.94
CA PRO A 119 2.80 6.93 -5.68
C PRO A 119 1.74 8.01 -5.95
N GLY A 120 2.12 9.10 -6.60
CA GLY A 120 1.18 10.06 -7.21
C GLY A 120 1.09 11.42 -6.53
N GLY A 121 1.95 11.73 -5.57
CA GLY A 121 2.02 13.10 -5.03
C GLY A 121 2.43 14.11 -6.08
N MET A 122 1.69 15.23 -6.22
CA MET A 122 1.90 16.25 -7.26
C MET A 122 2.68 17.48 -6.79
N ARG A 123 3.01 17.55 -5.49
CA ARG A 123 3.80 18.64 -4.91
C ARG A 123 5.29 18.33 -5.00
N ASN A 124 5.84 18.55 -6.17
CA ASN A 124 7.23 18.21 -6.50
C ASN A 124 8.17 19.37 -6.24
N VAL A 125 9.29 19.08 -5.61
CA VAL A 125 10.35 20.03 -5.27
C VAL A 125 11.73 19.44 -5.59
N THR A 126 12.75 20.29 -5.59
CA THR A 126 14.14 19.82 -5.68
C THR A 126 14.58 19.17 -4.37
N PRO A 127 15.64 18.36 -4.34
CA PRO A 127 16.16 17.77 -3.12
C PRO A 127 16.53 18.81 -2.05
N GLU A 128 17.00 19.99 -2.48
CA GLU A 128 17.39 21.08 -1.59
C GLU A 128 16.17 21.73 -0.91
N GLU A 129 15.06 21.81 -1.60
CA GLU A 129 13.82 22.40 -1.13
C GLU A 129 12.97 21.42 -0.32
N PHE A 130 13.26 20.11 -0.45
CA PHE A 130 12.46 19.09 0.20
C PHE A 130 12.57 19.16 1.74
N GLN A 131 11.42 19.23 2.39
CA GLN A 131 11.29 19.15 3.83
C GLN A 131 10.27 18.09 4.20
N PRO A 132 10.64 17.10 5.04
CA PRO A 132 9.68 16.21 5.68
C PRO A 132 8.65 17.04 6.44
N ARG A 133 7.40 16.64 6.38
CA ARG A 133 6.30 17.39 7.01
C ARG A 133 5.44 16.43 7.79
N ASP A 134 5.13 16.77 9.02
CA ASP A 134 4.28 15.98 9.87
C ASP A 134 2.89 15.84 9.26
N ARG A 135 2.28 14.68 9.46
CA ARG A 135 0.99 14.26 8.88
C ARG A 135 -0.11 15.32 9.00
N ASP A 136 -0.12 16.05 10.10
CA ASP A 136 -1.26 16.88 10.48
C ASP A 136 -1.24 18.26 9.86
N SER A 137 -0.15 18.66 9.22
CA SER A 137 0.00 20.05 8.82
C SER A 137 -0.06 20.31 7.31
N ILE A 138 0.52 19.48 6.47
CA ILE A 138 0.55 19.72 5.02
C ILE A 138 0.76 18.41 4.24
N PRO A 139 0.12 18.20 3.09
CA PRO A 139 0.38 17.06 2.23
C PRO A 139 1.86 16.90 1.89
N PRO A 140 2.36 15.66 1.76
CA PRO A 140 3.78 15.42 1.55
C PRO A 140 4.25 16.01 0.22
N MET A 141 5.50 16.44 0.21
CA MET A 141 6.21 16.76 -1.02
C MET A 141 6.83 15.49 -1.62
N ASN A 142 7.14 15.55 -2.90
CA ASN A 142 7.97 14.53 -3.56
C ASN A 142 9.21 15.19 -4.16
N MET A 143 10.34 14.52 -4.07
CA MET A 143 11.54 14.95 -4.77
C MET A 143 11.44 14.60 -6.26
N GLY A 144 11.97 15.46 -7.10
CA GLY A 144 12.03 15.25 -8.55
C GLY A 144 10.82 15.80 -9.29
N THR A 145 10.49 15.21 -10.43
CA THR A 145 9.46 15.72 -11.34
C THR A 145 8.15 14.96 -11.27
N ARG A 146 7.04 15.59 -11.66
CA ARG A 146 5.74 14.93 -11.80
C ARG A 146 5.78 13.77 -12.80
N SER A 147 6.50 13.94 -13.91
CA SER A 147 6.69 12.87 -14.88
C SER A 147 7.36 11.64 -14.26
N HIS A 148 8.35 11.84 -13.39
CA HIS A 148 8.97 10.76 -12.64
C HIS A 148 7.95 10.08 -11.70
N VAL A 149 7.15 10.85 -10.98
CA VAL A 149 6.12 10.28 -10.09
C VAL A 149 5.07 9.49 -10.87
N LEU A 150 4.63 10.01 -12.03
CA LEU A 150 3.66 9.31 -12.88
C LEU A 150 4.24 8.04 -13.51
N SER A 151 5.55 8.00 -13.81
CA SER A 151 6.19 6.80 -14.34
C SER A 151 6.15 5.61 -13.38
N MET A 152 6.02 5.85 -12.09
CA MET A 152 5.92 4.79 -11.08
C MET A 152 4.68 3.92 -11.27
N TYR A 153 3.58 4.47 -11.79
CA TYR A 153 2.39 3.69 -12.15
C TYR A 153 2.60 2.71 -13.29
N VAL A 154 3.67 2.88 -14.05
CA VAL A 154 4.03 2.00 -15.18
C VAL A 154 5.14 1.01 -14.79
N ILE A 155 6.07 1.47 -13.94
CA ILE A 155 7.31 0.72 -13.65
C ILE A 155 7.14 -0.18 -12.42
N PHE A 156 6.40 0.28 -11.41
CA PHE A 156 6.23 -0.49 -10.17
C PHE A 156 5.19 -1.58 -10.35
N ASP A 157 5.49 -2.76 -9.83
CA ASP A 157 4.57 -3.89 -9.83
C ASP A 157 3.50 -3.68 -8.75
N HIS A 158 2.33 -3.22 -9.14
CA HIS A 158 1.17 -3.09 -8.26
C HIS A 158 -0.13 -3.40 -9.04
N TRP A 159 -1.02 -4.12 -8.39
CA TRP A 159 -2.30 -4.49 -9.01
C TRP A 159 -3.40 -3.46 -8.70
N ILE A 160 -3.25 -2.77 -7.60
CA ILE A 160 -4.08 -1.61 -7.24
C ILE A 160 -3.13 -0.44 -6.96
N GLY A 161 -3.16 0.58 -7.81
CA GLY A 161 -2.44 1.82 -7.62
C GLY A 161 -3.30 2.85 -6.88
N TYR A 162 -2.69 3.66 -6.05
CA TYR A 162 -3.33 4.75 -5.34
C TYR A 162 -3.06 6.09 -6.02
N LEU A 163 -4.06 6.96 -6.04
CA LEU A 163 -3.88 8.38 -6.30
C LEU A 163 -3.77 9.07 -4.94
N CYS A 164 -2.56 9.33 -4.48
CA CYS A 164 -2.31 9.74 -3.10
C CYS A 164 -2.38 11.25 -2.86
N ASP A 165 -2.68 12.05 -3.89
CA ASP A 165 -2.90 13.48 -3.73
C ASP A 165 -4.39 13.86 -3.87
N ALA A 166 -4.73 15.10 -3.51
CA ALA A 166 -6.09 15.60 -3.65
C ALA A 166 -6.48 15.76 -5.13
N PRO A 167 -7.74 15.50 -5.50
CA PRO A 167 -8.22 15.71 -6.88
C PRO A 167 -7.94 17.12 -7.40
N SER A 168 -7.96 18.13 -6.52
CA SER A 168 -7.63 19.51 -6.87
C SER A 168 -6.16 19.69 -7.31
N GLU A 169 -5.24 18.84 -6.85
CA GLU A 169 -3.84 18.91 -7.27
C GLU A 169 -3.68 18.31 -8.67
N TYR A 170 -4.35 17.20 -8.95
CA TYR A 170 -4.33 16.60 -10.29
C TYR A 170 -4.96 17.51 -11.36
N ASN A 171 -5.96 18.29 -11.01
CA ASN A 171 -6.64 19.21 -11.93
C ASN A 171 -5.81 20.48 -12.27
N LYS A 172 -4.65 20.68 -11.66
CA LYS A 172 -3.76 21.82 -11.95
C LYS A 172 -2.86 21.59 -13.16
N TYR A 173 -2.73 20.35 -13.57
CA TYR A 173 -1.79 19.87 -14.58
C TYR A 173 -2.48 18.94 -15.58
#